data_3abf3a2530a72580e20128ce23a6d923
#
_entry.id   3abf3a2530a72580e20128ce23a6d923
#
_cell.length_a   1.000
_cell.length_b   1.000
_cell.length_c   1.000
_cell.angle_alpha   90.00
_cell.angle_beta   90.00
_cell.angle_gamma   90.00
#
_symmetry.space_group_name_H-M   'P 1'
#
loop_
_entity.id
_entity.type
_entity.pdbx_description
1 polymer ?
#
loop_
_entity_poly.entity_id
_entity_poly.type
_entity_poly.pdbx_seq_one_letter_code
_entity_poly.pdbx_strand_id
1 'polypeptide(L)'
;MAYDYGVMRECWLTHYLTDWMGDDGWLVRQHDEMRKFNFIGDVQIITGEVVGKRVENGNGVVDVEFRATSQRGEITAPATATVALPSRELGPVVLPRPSEELQRKAAAMTARHNELAHGTLR
;
A
#
# COMPACT_ATOMS: atom_id res chain seq x y z
N MET A 1 29.92 -1.72 4.34
CA MET A 1 28.86 -2.08 5.31
C MET A 1 27.58 -2.30 4.54
N ALA A 2 26.92 -3.46 4.71
CA ALA A 2 25.70 -3.77 3.97
C ALA A 2 24.47 -3.21 4.69
N TYR A 3 23.49 -2.75 3.92
CA TYR A 3 22.24 -2.18 4.40
C TYR A 3 21.06 -2.76 3.62
N ASP A 4 19.85 -2.59 4.14
CA ASP A 4 18.66 -3.11 3.50
C ASP A 4 18.37 -2.40 2.16
N TYR A 5 17.68 -3.11 1.30
CA TYR A 5 17.14 -2.53 0.09
C TYR A 5 15.82 -1.81 0.40
N GLY A 6 15.63 -0.60 -0.12
CA GLY A 6 14.48 0.25 0.21
C GLY A 6 13.12 -0.42 0.01
N VAL A 7 12.96 -1.19 -1.07
CA VAL A 7 11.73 -1.97 -1.34
C VAL A 7 11.43 -2.99 -0.24
N MET A 8 12.46 -3.60 0.36
CA MET A 8 12.27 -4.53 1.48
C MET A 8 11.66 -3.83 2.68
N ARG A 9 12.15 -2.64 3.02
CA ARG A 9 11.60 -1.84 4.12
C ARG A 9 10.17 -1.37 3.84
N GLU A 10 9.90 -0.97 2.61
CA GLU A 10 8.57 -0.64 2.12
C GLU A 10 7.59 -1.82 2.29
N CYS A 11 8.03 -3.04 1.98
CA CYS A 11 7.26 -4.26 2.22
C CYS A 11 6.97 -4.48 3.72
N TRP A 12 7.92 -4.23 4.62
CA TRP A 12 7.69 -4.35 6.06
C TRP A 12 6.66 -3.33 6.56
N LEU A 13 6.72 -2.10 6.06
CA LEU A 13 5.74 -1.06 6.37
C LEU A 13 4.34 -1.45 5.86
N THR A 14 4.26 -1.99 4.66
CA THR A 14 3.00 -2.51 4.10
C THR A 14 2.46 -3.69 4.92
N HIS A 15 3.32 -4.62 5.33
CA HIS A 15 2.95 -5.75 6.19
C HIS A 15 2.35 -5.29 7.52
N TYR A 16 2.93 -4.27 8.14
CA TYR A 16 2.38 -3.68 9.35
C TYR A 16 0.91 -3.26 9.18
N LEU A 17 0.58 -2.62 8.06
CA LEU A 17 -0.77 -2.19 7.76
C LEU A 17 -1.69 -3.37 7.42
N THR A 18 -1.24 -4.30 6.60
CA THR A 18 -2.06 -5.44 6.17
C THR A 18 -2.36 -6.39 7.32
N ASP A 19 -1.41 -6.62 8.23
CA ASP A 19 -1.64 -7.40 9.44
C ASP A 19 -2.66 -6.72 10.37
N TRP A 20 -2.59 -5.41 10.49
CA TRP A 20 -3.51 -4.64 11.32
C TRP A 20 -4.93 -4.56 10.72
N MET A 21 -5.06 -4.31 9.42
CA MET A 21 -6.37 -4.11 8.78
C MET A 21 -7.13 -5.41 8.54
N GLY A 22 -6.44 -6.55 8.48
CA GLY A 22 -7.04 -7.86 8.19
C GLY A 22 -7.49 -8.01 6.72
N ASP A 23 -8.12 -9.16 6.44
CA ASP A 23 -8.47 -9.59 5.09
C ASP A 23 -9.63 -8.77 4.47
N ASP A 24 -10.48 -8.20 5.30
CA ASP A 24 -11.64 -7.41 4.86
C ASP A 24 -11.32 -5.92 4.64
N GLY A 25 -10.10 -5.50 4.96
CA GLY A 25 -9.62 -4.15 4.74
C GLY A 25 -8.98 -3.97 3.35
N TRP A 26 -8.80 -2.73 2.95
CA TRP A 26 -8.13 -2.36 1.71
C TRP A 26 -7.16 -1.20 1.92
N LEU A 27 -5.89 -1.39 1.56
CA LEU A 27 -4.89 -0.32 1.57
C LEU A 27 -5.12 0.58 0.37
N VAL A 28 -5.72 1.74 0.60
CA VAL A 28 -6.07 2.69 -0.46
C VAL A 28 -4.84 3.39 -1.01
N ARG A 29 -3.98 3.87 -0.10
CA ARG A 29 -2.71 4.52 -0.43
C ARG A 29 -1.74 4.43 0.72
N GLN A 30 -0.47 4.43 0.38
CA GLN A 30 0.65 4.49 1.31
C GLN A 30 1.70 5.44 0.75
N HIS A 31 2.31 6.21 1.63
CA HIS A 31 3.47 7.01 1.34
C HIS A 31 4.51 6.80 2.44
N ASP A 32 5.74 6.56 2.06
CA ASP A 32 6.85 6.40 3.00
C ASP A 32 8.11 7.07 2.46
N GLU A 33 8.97 7.47 3.37
CA GLU A 33 10.26 8.08 3.06
C GLU A 33 11.38 7.29 3.72
N MET A 34 12.40 6.93 2.94
CA MET A 34 13.62 6.30 3.46
C MET A 34 14.61 7.39 3.88
N ARG A 35 14.68 7.70 5.16
CA ARG A 35 15.48 8.82 5.68
C ARG A 35 16.82 8.42 6.26
N LYS A 36 16.92 7.18 6.77
CA LYS A 36 18.13 6.65 7.40
C LYS A 36 18.41 5.25 6.92
N PHE A 37 19.66 4.89 6.85
CA PHE A 37 20.06 3.52 6.54
C PHE A 37 19.66 2.58 7.69
N ASN A 38 19.36 1.35 7.31
CA ASN A 38 19.18 0.23 8.20
C ASN A 38 20.24 -0.82 7.82
N PHE A 39 21.21 -0.99 8.71
CA PHE A 39 22.34 -1.87 8.46
C PHE A 39 22.06 -3.29 8.93
N ILE A 40 22.84 -4.24 8.43
CA ILE A 40 22.80 -5.62 8.92
C ILE A 40 23.02 -5.63 10.44
N GLY A 41 22.11 -6.30 11.15
CA GLY A 41 22.10 -6.36 12.62
C GLY A 41 21.28 -5.26 13.29
N ASP A 42 20.82 -4.26 12.54
CA ASP A 42 19.87 -3.28 13.09
C ASP A 42 18.48 -3.89 13.27
N VAL A 43 17.78 -3.41 14.28
CA VAL A 43 16.37 -3.74 14.55
C VAL A 43 15.50 -2.58 14.12
N GLN A 44 14.42 -2.87 13.44
CA GLN A 44 13.39 -1.89 13.10
C GLN A 44 12.10 -2.22 13.87
N ILE A 45 11.61 -1.24 14.61
CA ILE A 45 10.32 -1.34 15.31
C ILE A 45 9.34 -0.44 14.58
N ILE A 46 8.23 -1.03 14.11
CA ILE A 46 7.20 -0.27 13.40
C ILE A 46 6.05 -0.01 14.37
N THR A 47 5.70 1.27 14.51
CA THR A 47 4.61 1.73 15.35
C THR A 47 3.78 2.78 14.61
N GLY A 48 2.51 2.90 14.96
CA GLY A 48 1.63 3.86 14.31
C GLY A 48 0.37 4.13 15.10
N GLU A 49 -0.37 5.13 14.63
CA GLU A 49 -1.63 5.56 15.22
C GLU A 49 -2.63 6.02 14.15
N VAL A 50 -3.89 5.83 14.42
CA VAL A 50 -4.98 6.39 13.60
C VAL A 50 -5.12 7.87 13.92
N VAL A 51 -4.94 8.72 12.92
CA VAL A 51 -4.98 10.18 13.06
C VAL A 51 -6.23 10.81 12.48
N GLY A 52 -7.01 10.06 11.70
CA GLY A 52 -8.25 10.57 11.11
C GLY A 52 -9.21 9.46 10.69
N LYS A 53 -10.48 9.81 10.60
CA LYS A 53 -11.55 8.95 10.08
C LYS A 53 -12.50 9.76 9.21
N ARG A 54 -12.92 9.20 8.09
CA ARG A 54 -13.91 9.81 7.19
C ARG A 54 -14.57 8.77 6.29
N VAL A 55 -15.53 9.20 5.52
CA VAL A 55 -16.10 8.42 4.42
C VAL A 55 -15.49 8.92 3.11
N GLU A 56 -14.99 8.01 2.29
CA GLU A 56 -14.40 8.29 0.99
C GLU A 56 -14.88 7.24 -0.01
N ASN A 57 -15.49 7.66 -1.12
CA ASN A 57 -16.02 6.76 -2.16
C ASN A 57 -16.95 5.65 -1.63
N GLY A 58 -17.78 5.98 -0.65
CA GLY A 58 -18.72 5.04 -0.03
C GLY A 58 -18.12 4.09 0.99
N ASN A 59 -16.82 4.17 1.25
CA ASN A 59 -16.14 3.37 2.26
C ASN A 59 -15.79 4.20 3.49
N GLY A 60 -15.85 3.56 4.66
CA GLY A 60 -15.22 4.09 5.85
C GLY A 60 -13.68 3.97 5.72
N VAL A 61 -12.98 5.08 5.79
CA VAL A 61 -11.53 5.10 5.72
C VAL A 61 -10.91 5.72 6.96
N VAL A 62 -9.73 5.27 7.30
CA VAL A 62 -8.90 5.83 8.36
C VAL A 62 -7.56 6.26 7.78
N ASP A 63 -7.04 7.38 8.30
CA ASP A 63 -5.68 7.80 8.04
C ASP A 63 -4.78 7.35 9.18
N VAL A 64 -3.65 6.80 8.84
CA VAL A 64 -2.67 6.24 9.77
C VAL A 64 -1.35 6.95 9.56
N GLU A 65 -0.76 7.45 10.64
CA GLU A 65 0.64 7.85 10.69
C GLU A 65 1.44 6.73 11.36
N PHE A 66 2.50 6.27 10.72
CA PHE A 66 3.32 5.18 11.25
C PHE A 66 4.78 5.38 10.85
N ARG A 67 5.67 4.62 11.48
CA ARG A 67 7.10 4.81 11.28
C ARG A 67 7.88 3.57 11.67
N ALA A 68 9.01 3.35 10.99
CA ALA A 68 10.05 2.45 11.43
C ALA A 68 11.06 3.22 12.28
N THR A 69 11.40 2.68 13.44
CA THR A 69 12.37 3.26 14.38
C THR A 69 13.46 2.23 14.68
N SER A 70 14.71 2.63 14.60
CA SER A 70 15.84 1.77 14.92
C SER A 70 15.98 1.56 16.44
N GLN A 71 16.80 0.58 16.84
CA GLN A 71 17.14 0.34 18.26
C GLN A 71 17.82 1.55 18.93
N ARG A 72 18.31 2.50 18.14
CA ARG A 72 18.91 3.77 18.62
C ARG A 72 17.88 4.87 18.86
N GLY A 73 16.59 4.60 18.61
CA GLY A 73 15.52 5.59 18.72
C GLY A 73 15.42 6.53 17.53
N GLU A 74 16.12 6.25 16.42
CA GLU A 74 16.06 7.09 15.22
C GLU A 74 14.90 6.64 14.31
N ILE A 75 14.08 7.59 13.87
CA ILE A 75 13.07 7.32 12.85
C ILE A 75 13.78 7.15 11.51
N THR A 76 13.76 5.94 10.99
CA THR A 76 14.42 5.56 9.74
C THR A 76 13.53 5.70 8.53
N ALA A 77 12.22 5.47 8.72
CA ALA A 77 11.21 5.62 7.67
C ALA A 77 9.88 6.10 8.26
N PRO A 78 9.59 7.41 8.20
CA PRO A 78 8.24 7.92 8.47
C PRO A 78 7.31 7.57 7.31
N ALA A 79 6.04 7.32 7.62
CA ALA A 79 5.06 6.89 6.65
C ALA A 79 3.64 7.35 7.02
N THR A 80 2.80 7.45 5.99
CA THR A 80 1.37 7.71 6.12
C THR A 80 0.60 6.73 5.24
N ALA A 81 -0.61 6.40 5.63
CA ALA A 81 -1.48 5.56 4.83
C ALA A 81 -2.95 5.94 5.00
N THR A 82 -3.76 5.57 4.01
CA THR A 82 -5.21 5.57 4.11
C THR A 82 -5.69 4.14 3.90
N VAL A 83 -6.47 3.63 4.83
CA VAL A 83 -6.99 2.26 4.84
C VAL A 83 -8.50 2.29 4.88
N ALA A 84 -9.15 1.61 3.94
CA ALA A 84 -10.58 1.36 3.97
C ALA A 84 -10.87 0.15 4.84
N LEU A 85 -11.84 0.29 5.73
CA LEU A 85 -12.26 -0.76 6.65
C LEU A 85 -13.77 -1.01 6.54
N PRO A 86 -14.23 -2.25 6.70
CA PRO A 86 -15.65 -2.51 6.79
C PRO A 86 -16.24 -1.83 8.03
N SER A 87 -17.45 -1.38 7.94
CA SER A 87 -18.17 -0.78 9.07
C SER A 87 -19.59 -1.32 9.21
N ARG A 88 -20.17 -1.18 10.38
CA ARG A 88 -21.55 -1.60 10.62
C ARG A 88 -22.57 -0.79 9.79
N GLU A 89 -22.25 0.48 9.54
CA GLU A 89 -23.13 1.40 8.82
C GLU A 89 -23.01 1.26 7.31
N LEU A 90 -21.79 1.12 6.79
CA LEU A 90 -21.48 1.11 5.35
C LEU A 90 -21.31 -0.29 4.76
N GLY A 91 -21.19 -1.32 5.62
CA GLY A 91 -20.99 -2.69 5.20
C GLY A 91 -19.56 -3.00 4.77
N PRO A 92 -19.37 -4.03 3.93
CA PRO A 92 -18.07 -4.42 3.41
C PRO A 92 -17.42 -3.33 2.58
N VAL A 93 -16.08 -3.36 2.49
CA VAL A 93 -15.33 -2.45 1.62
C VAL A 93 -15.68 -2.71 0.15
N VAL A 94 -16.02 -1.65 -0.56
CA VAL A 94 -16.24 -1.68 -2.01
C VAL A 94 -14.95 -1.25 -2.70
N LEU A 95 -14.33 -2.17 -3.42
CA LEU A 95 -13.09 -1.90 -4.14
C LEU A 95 -13.31 -0.88 -5.28
N PRO A 96 -12.36 0.02 -5.52
CA PRO A 96 -12.45 0.97 -6.61
C PRO A 96 -12.48 0.24 -7.95
N ARG A 97 -13.36 0.68 -8.84
CA ARG A 97 -13.42 0.18 -10.22
C ARG A 97 -12.82 1.22 -11.16
N PRO A 98 -12.02 0.80 -12.15
CA PRO A 98 -11.54 1.70 -13.17
C PRO A 98 -12.70 2.35 -13.91
N SER A 99 -12.51 3.59 -14.40
CA SER A 99 -13.50 4.25 -15.26
C SER A 99 -13.77 3.44 -16.54
N GLU A 100 -14.94 3.61 -17.13
CA GLU A 100 -15.27 2.92 -18.40
C GLU A 100 -14.28 3.23 -19.51
N GLU A 101 -13.77 4.47 -19.55
CA GLU A 101 -12.73 4.86 -20.50
C GLU A 101 -11.45 4.05 -20.30
N LEU A 102 -11.01 3.90 -19.04
CA LEU A 102 -9.82 3.13 -18.71
C LEU A 102 -9.99 1.65 -19.01
N GLN A 103 -11.19 1.09 -18.74
CA GLN A 103 -11.53 -0.29 -19.10
C GLN A 103 -11.48 -0.52 -20.61
N ARG A 104 -12.05 0.40 -21.41
CA ARG A 104 -12.00 0.34 -22.89
C ARG A 104 -10.56 0.41 -23.39
N LYS A 105 -9.75 1.32 -22.83
CA LYS A 105 -8.33 1.45 -23.19
C LYS A 105 -7.56 0.18 -22.87
N ALA A 106 -7.76 -0.40 -21.72
CA ALA A 106 -7.12 -1.65 -21.33
C ALA A 106 -7.52 -2.82 -22.24
N ALA A 107 -8.81 -2.93 -22.58
CA ALA A 107 -9.31 -3.96 -23.52
C ALA A 107 -8.67 -3.80 -24.91
N ALA A 108 -8.58 -2.57 -25.44
CA ALA A 108 -7.95 -2.30 -26.73
C ALA A 108 -6.45 -2.65 -26.72
N MET A 109 -5.74 -2.35 -25.64
CA MET A 109 -4.32 -2.71 -25.48
C MET A 109 -4.14 -4.23 -25.42
N THR A 110 -5.00 -4.94 -24.71
CA THR A 110 -4.97 -6.40 -24.62
C THR A 110 -5.25 -7.05 -25.98
N ALA A 111 -6.24 -6.57 -26.72
CA ALA A 111 -6.53 -7.04 -28.07
C ALA A 111 -5.33 -6.87 -29.01
N ARG A 112 -4.72 -5.67 -29.00
CA ARG A 112 -3.51 -5.40 -29.80
C ARG A 112 -2.34 -6.29 -29.40
N HIS A 113 -2.14 -6.52 -28.11
CA HIS A 113 -1.09 -7.44 -27.63
C HIS A 113 -1.32 -8.86 -28.16
N ASN A 114 -2.54 -9.36 -28.10
CA ASN A 114 -2.89 -10.69 -28.59
C ASN A 114 -2.68 -10.83 -30.11
N GLU A 115 -3.04 -9.82 -30.89
CA GLU A 115 -2.78 -9.77 -32.34
C GLU A 115 -1.28 -9.87 -32.64
N LEU A 116 -0.46 -9.10 -31.91
CA LEU A 116 1.00 -9.10 -32.09
C LEU A 116 1.61 -10.45 -31.66
N ALA A 117 1.17 -11.01 -30.55
CA ALA A 117 1.66 -12.30 -30.07
C ALA A 117 1.32 -13.46 -31.01
N HIS A 118 0.12 -13.46 -31.60
CA HIS A 118 -0.29 -14.47 -32.57
C HIS A 118 0.26 -14.22 -33.98
N GLY A 119 0.58 -12.98 -34.33
CA GLY A 119 1.19 -12.61 -35.62
C GLY A 119 2.66 -12.97 -35.73
N THR A 120 3.36 -13.18 -34.64
CA THR A 120 4.81 -13.51 -34.61
C THR A 120 5.08 -15.02 -34.78
N LEU A 121 4.02 -15.86 -34.81
CA LEU A 121 4.09 -17.32 -34.96
C LEU A 121 3.71 -17.80 -36.38
N ARG A 122 3.74 -16.91 -37.37
CA ARG A 122 3.53 -17.26 -38.78
C ARG A 122 4.78 -17.10 -39.62
#